data_e61300a22fea2c8e35df0e7cd0605964
#
_entry.id   e61300a22fea2c8e35df0e7cd0605964
#
_cell.length_a   1.000
_cell.length_b   1.000
_cell.length_c   1.000
_cell.angle_alpha   90.00
_cell.angle_beta   90.00
_cell.angle_gamma   90.00
#
_symmetry.space_group_name_H-M   'P 1'
#
loop_
_entity.id
_entity.type
_entity.pdbx_description
1 polymer ?
#
loop_
_entity_poly.entity_id
_entity_poly.type
_entity_poly.pdbx_seq_one_letter_code
_entity_poly.pdbx_strand_id
1 'polypeptide(L)'
;MLSGRAFRGLVGVALIAAIASIAGAQDFEPDWPNTDFSRSTIDLSEVMSGGPPKDGIPALSNPVFIPSTNETRLAGREPVITYAPEGATARAYPVRYLMWHEIVNDTVAGSPIAVTFCPLCNTGIVFSRRLNGQTLSFGVSGLLRNSDMVMYDRESESWWQQALGLGIVGRHSGQELTQLTAWMESWDSFRTAHPEGLVMDEPDWQRDY
;
A
#
# COMPACT_ATOMS: atom_id res chain seq x y z
N MET A 1 59.95 -33.88 58.32
CA MET A 1 59.85 -32.49 57.76
C MET A 1 59.69 -32.60 56.26
N LEU A 2 58.44 -32.51 55.77
CA LEU A 2 58.14 -32.52 54.35
C LEU A 2 57.05 -31.46 54.11
N SER A 3 57.44 -30.40 53.42
CA SER A 3 56.67 -29.27 53.08
C SER A 3 55.74 -29.59 51.87
N GLY A 4 54.41 -29.56 52.03
CA GLY A 4 53.45 -29.69 50.96
C GLY A 4 53.19 -28.35 50.35
N ARG A 5 53.46 -28.18 49.06
CA ARG A 5 53.05 -27.04 48.24
C ARG A 5 51.67 -27.32 47.61
N ALA A 6 50.69 -26.54 48.03
CA ALA A 6 49.36 -26.55 47.41
C ALA A 6 49.42 -25.81 46.07
N PHE A 7 49.01 -26.47 45.00
CA PHE A 7 48.87 -25.93 43.68
C PHE A 7 47.41 -25.38 43.54
N ARG A 8 47.26 -24.08 43.53
CA ARG A 8 45.99 -23.43 43.24
C ARG A 8 45.84 -23.30 41.72
N GLY A 9 45.02 -24.15 41.13
CA GLY A 9 44.63 -24.03 39.73
C GLY A 9 43.56 -22.93 39.59
N LEU A 10 43.86 -21.87 38.85
CA LEU A 10 42.86 -20.91 38.36
C LEU A 10 42.08 -21.56 37.20
N VAL A 11 40.81 -21.81 37.43
CA VAL A 11 39.86 -22.14 36.35
C VAL A 11 39.40 -20.84 35.74
N GLY A 12 39.96 -20.50 34.58
CA GLY A 12 39.49 -19.40 33.76
C GLY A 12 38.16 -19.77 33.06
N VAL A 13 37.05 -19.19 33.47
CA VAL A 13 35.79 -19.30 32.76
C VAL A 13 35.88 -18.38 31.55
N ALA A 14 36.07 -18.93 30.36
CA ALA A 14 35.94 -18.19 29.10
C ALA A 14 34.47 -17.92 28.82
N LEU A 15 34.03 -16.67 28.97
CA LEU A 15 32.72 -16.21 28.54
C LEU A 15 32.73 -16.16 27.00
N ILE A 16 32.18 -17.18 26.34
CA ILE A 16 31.92 -17.14 24.90
C ILE A 16 30.66 -16.29 24.71
N ALA A 17 30.86 -15.01 24.38
CA ALA A 17 29.78 -14.18 23.89
C ALA A 17 29.32 -14.73 22.53
N ALA A 18 28.20 -15.42 22.51
CA ALA A 18 27.51 -15.78 21.27
C ALA A 18 27.05 -14.48 20.60
N ILE A 19 27.79 -14.03 19.59
CA ILE A 19 27.31 -13.03 18.64
C ILE A 19 26.25 -13.75 17.82
N ALA A 20 24.99 -13.61 18.21
CA ALA A 20 23.86 -13.95 17.34
C ALA A 20 24.02 -13.06 16.12
N SER A 21 24.39 -13.64 14.98
CA SER A 21 24.29 -12.97 13.68
C SER A 21 22.81 -12.63 13.49
N ILE A 22 22.47 -11.35 13.61
CA ILE A 22 21.18 -10.83 13.19
C ILE A 22 21.17 -11.03 11.68
N ALA A 23 20.51 -12.10 11.22
CA ALA A 23 20.25 -12.33 9.81
C ALA A 23 19.47 -11.10 9.32
N GLY A 24 20.12 -10.33 8.44
CA GLY A 24 19.68 -9.17 7.70
C GLY A 24 18.29 -8.60 8.03
N ALA A 25 18.19 -7.78 9.07
CA ALA A 25 17.12 -6.78 9.11
C ALA A 25 17.36 -5.86 7.91
N GLN A 26 16.42 -5.83 6.99
CA GLN A 26 16.47 -4.91 5.87
C GLN A 26 16.50 -3.50 6.46
N ASP A 27 17.53 -2.71 6.16
CA ASP A 27 17.64 -1.33 6.63
C ASP A 27 16.77 -0.46 5.73
N PHE A 28 15.59 -0.09 6.22
CA PHE A 28 14.64 0.77 5.51
C PHE A 28 14.88 2.26 5.70
N GLU A 29 15.63 2.66 6.75
CA GLU A 29 15.77 4.07 7.15
C GLU A 29 16.26 5.00 6.03
N PRO A 30 17.21 4.62 5.16
CA PRO A 30 17.69 5.51 4.12
C PRO A 30 16.61 5.99 3.14
N ASP A 31 15.65 5.12 2.82
CA ASP A 31 14.58 5.42 1.85
C ASP A 31 13.34 6.03 2.52
N TRP A 32 13.27 6.02 3.86
CA TRP A 32 12.10 6.37 4.65
C TRP A 32 12.44 7.35 5.79
N PRO A 33 12.99 8.54 5.49
CA PRO A 33 13.54 9.45 6.51
C PRO A 33 12.50 10.04 7.47
N ASN A 34 11.22 10.02 7.12
CA ASN A 34 10.14 10.56 7.95
C ASN A 34 9.34 9.45 8.67
N THR A 35 9.67 8.19 8.44
CA THR A 35 8.98 7.06 9.08
C THR A 35 9.51 6.85 10.50
N ASP A 36 8.60 6.84 11.47
CA ASP A 36 8.91 6.51 12.86
C ASP A 36 8.89 4.98 13.06
N PHE A 37 10.03 4.33 12.83
CA PHE A 37 10.17 2.87 12.97
C PHE A 37 10.04 2.35 14.41
N SER A 38 10.07 3.24 15.42
CA SER A 38 9.79 2.84 16.80
C SER A 38 8.31 2.49 17.03
N ARG A 39 7.45 2.86 16.09
CA ARG A 39 6.00 2.61 16.10
C ARG A 39 5.66 1.60 15.02
N SER A 40 5.50 0.35 15.42
CA SER A 40 5.13 -0.75 14.54
C SER A 40 4.13 -1.68 15.23
N THR A 41 3.16 -2.19 14.47
CA THR A 41 2.23 -3.26 14.90
C THR A 41 2.65 -4.63 14.38
N ILE A 42 3.74 -4.70 13.64
CA ILE A 42 4.26 -5.91 13.00
C ILE A 42 5.74 -6.10 13.30
N ASP A 43 6.27 -7.28 13.05
CA ASP A 43 7.71 -7.49 12.91
C ASP A 43 8.14 -7.00 11.52
N LEU A 44 9.15 -6.12 11.45
CA LEU A 44 9.65 -5.58 10.18
C LEU A 44 10.25 -6.68 9.28
N SER A 45 10.65 -7.81 9.83
CA SER A 45 11.10 -8.98 9.04
C SER A 45 10.01 -9.61 8.19
N GLU A 46 8.73 -9.29 8.45
CA GLU A 46 7.60 -9.70 7.62
C GLU A 46 7.46 -8.87 6.32
N VAL A 47 8.17 -7.75 6.24
CA VAL A 47 8.14 -6.85 5.09
C VAL A 47 9.30 -7.14 4.16
N MET A 48 9.02 -7.27 2.88
CA MET A 48 10.02 -7.55 1.85
C MET A 48 9.90 -6.59 0.67
N SER A 49 10.99 -6.43 -0.08
CA SER A 49 10.94 -5.69 -1.35
C SER A 49 10.11 -6.45 -2.38
N GLY A 50 9.19 -5.74 -3.04
CA GLY A 50 8.46 -6.22 -4.22
C GLY A 50 9.21 -6.01 -5.54
N GLY A 51 10.40 -5.38 -5.49
CA GLY A 51 11.26 -5.09 -6.63
C GLY A 51 11.34 -3.59 -6.97
N PRO A 52 10.25 -2.89 -7.28
CA PRO A 52 10.30 -1.45 -7.52
C PRO A 52 10.72 -0.67 -6.26
N PRO A 53 11.46 0.44 -6.40
CA PRO A 53 11.71 1.35 -5.27
C PRO A 53 10.45 2.12 -4.89
N LYS A 54 10.49 2.87 -3.79
CA LYS A 54 9.45 3.84 -3.41
C LYS A 54 9.09 4.73 -4.60
N ASP A 55 7.79 4.82 -4.93
CA ASP A 55 7.25 5.51 -6.11
C ASP A 55 7.80 5.02 -7.48
N GLY A 56 8.48 3.89 -7.52
CA GLY A 56 8.87 3.25 -8.78
C GLY A 56 7.67 2.80 -9.62
N ILE A 57 6.54 2.58 -8.97
CA ILE A 57 5.20 2.50 -9.55
C ILE A 57 4.50 3.82 -9.20
N PRO A 58 4.24 4.72 -10.16
CA PRO A 58 3.70 6.04 -9.87
C PRO A 58 2.20 5.98 -9.59
N ALA A 59 1.81 6.27 -8.35
CA ALA A 59 0.41 6.47 -8.00
C ALA A 59 -0.18 7.67 -8.72
N LEU A 60 -1.43 7.56 -9.19
CA LEU A 60 -2.15 8.63 -9.86
C LEU A 60 -2.80 9.59 -8.86
N SER A 61 -2.92 10.85 -9.25
CA SER A 61 -3.63 11.86 -8.48
C SER A 61 -4.47 12.74 -9.40
N ASN A 62 -5.70 13.05 -8.95
CA ASN A 62 -6.64 13.87 -9.69
C ASN A 62 -6.89 13.36 -11.12
N PRO A 63 -7.35 12.10 -11.28
CA PRO A 63 -7.56 11.50 -12.59
C PRO A 63 -8.60 12.26 -13.41
N VAL A 64 -8.45 12.23 -14.72
CA VAL A 64 -9.43 12.73 -15.66
C VAL A 64 -10.54 11.69 -15.86
N PHE A 65 -11.75 12.13 -16.03
CA PHE A 65 -12.91 11.26 -16.30
C PHE A 65 -13.62 11.70 -17.56
N ILE A 66 -14.12 10.72 -18.30
CA ILE A 66 -14.99 10.91 -19.45
C ILE A 66 -16.36 10.23 -19.20
N PRO A 67 -17.43 10.66 -19.85
CA PRO A 67 -18.70 9.93 -19.86
C PRO A 67 -18.49 8.48 -20.31
N SER A 68 -19.15 7.53 -19.65
CA SER A 68 -19.07 6.10 -20.00
C SER A 68 -19.45 5.83 -21.45
N THR A 69 -20.30 6.67 -22.04
CA THR A 69 -20.71 6.59 -23.45
C THR A 69 -19.61 6.95 -24.44
N ASN A 70 -18.59 7.68 -23.99
CA ASN A 70 -17.46 8.12 -24.82
C ASN A 70 -16.28 7.14 -24.79
N GLU A 71 -16.32 6.16 -23.87
CA GLU A 71 -15.23 5.18 -23.76
C GLU A 71 -15.39 4.07 -24.81
N THR A 72 -14.40 3.93 -25.68
CA THR A 72 -14.40 2.97 -26.78
C THR A 72 -13.21 1.98 -26.75
N ARG A 73 -12.26 2.18 -25.83
CA ARG A 73 -11.03 1.39 -25.71
C ARG A 73 -11.18 0.15 -24.82
N LEU A 74 -12.15 0.20 -23.88
CA LEU A 74 -12.37 -0.90 -22.95
C LEU A 74 -13.23 -1.99 -23.59
N ALA A 75 -12.75 -3.23 -23.56
CA ALA A 75 -13.57 -4.36 -23.93
C ALA A 75 -14.64 -4.64 -22.87
N GLY A 76 -15.81 -5.13 -23.29
CA GLY A 76 -16.95 -5.30 -22.37
C GLY A 76 -16.70 -6.16 -21.14
N ARG A 77 -15.75 -7.12 -21.22
CA ARG A 77 -15.36 -8.01 -20.10
C ARG A 77 -14.24 -7.47 -19.24
N GLU A 78 -13.65 -6.33 -19.59
CA GLU A 78 -12.56 -5.79 -18.78
C GLU A 78 -13.04 -5.41 -17.37
N PRO A 79 -12.24 -5.74 -16.34
CA PRO A 79 -12.60 -5.41 -14.99
C PRO A 79 -12.42 -3.92 -14.72
N VAL A 80 -13.39 -3.35 -14.00
CA VAL A 80 -13.32 -2.00 -13.44
C VAL A 80 -13.63 -2.06 -11.95
N ILE A 81 -13.00 -1.19 -11.16
CA ILE A 81 -13.44 -0.95 -9.78
C ILE A 81 -14.50 0.13 -9.84
N THR A 82 -15.70 -0.18 -9.35
CA THR A 82 -16.82 0.74 -9.31
C THR A 82 -16.94 1.38 -7.93
N TYR A 83 -17.01 2.71 -7.90
CA TYR A 83 -17.36 3.49 -6.73
C TYR A 83 -18.60 4.35 -7.04
N ALA A 84 -19.72 4.04 -6.41
CA ALA A 84 -21.01 4.67 -6.64
C ALA A 84 -21.65 5.11 -5.32
N PRO A 85 -21.12 6.18 -4.68
CA PRO A 85 -21.70 6.67 -3.43
C PRO A 85 -23.05 7.34 -3.70
N GLU A 86 -23.95 7.24 -2.72
CA GLU A 86 -25.27 7.86 -2.80
C GLU A 86 -25.17 9.38 -3.07
N GLY A 87 -25.99 9.88 -3.98
CA GLY A 87 -26.04 11.30 -4.35
C GLY A 87 -24.87 11.78 -5.23
N ALA A 88 -24.02 10.89 -5.72
CA ALA A 88 -22.94 11.25 -6.65
C ALA A 88 -22.95 10.38 -7.90
N THR A 89 -22.38 10.90 -9.00
CA THR A 89 -22.20 10.14 -10.23
C THR A 89 -21.23 8.97 -10.00
N ALA A 90 -21.65 7.76 -10.37
CA ALA A 90 -20.82 6.56 -10.29
C ALA A 90 -19.55 6.71 -11.13
N ARG A 91 -18.44 6.21 -10.61
CA ARG A 91 -17.14 6.21 -11.28
C ARG A 91 -16.61 4.80 -11.45
N ALA A 92 -16.11 4.51 -12.65
CA ALA A 92 -15.36 3.31 -12.95
C ALA A 92 -13.86 3.61 -13.06
N TYR A 93 -13.04 2.79 -12.42
CA TYR A 93 -11.58 2.84 -12.48
C TYR A 93 -11.08 1.56 -13.15
N PRO A 94 -10.66 1.62 -14.43
CA PRO A 94 -10.22 0.45 -15.17
C PRO A 94 -9.02 -0.23 -14.53
N VAL A 95 -9.13 -1.53 -14.26
CA VAL A 95 -8.06 -2.29 -13.63
C VAL A 95 -6.81 -2.31 -14.50
N ARG A 96 -6.93 -2.23 -15.84
CA ARG A 96 -5.78 -2.12 -16.75
C ARG A 96 -4.82 -0.99 -16.37
N TYR A 97 -5.34 0.16 -15.94
CA TYR A 97 -4.50 1.28 -15.49
C TYR A 97 -3.94 1.02 -14.08
N LEU A 98 -4.77 0.46 -13.20
CA LEU A 98 -4.34 0.13 -11.83
C LEU A 98 -3.29 -0.99 -11.78
N MET A 99 -3.18 -1.83 -12.78
CA MET A 99 -2.07 -2.80 -12.92
C MET A 99 -0.70 -2.12 -13.02
N TRP A 100 -0.65 -0.86 -13.47
CA TRP A 100 0.58 -0.09 -13.64
C TRP A 100 0.78 1.03 -12.63
N HIS A 101 -0.29 1.40 -11.91
CA HIS A 101 -0.29 2.54 -10.99
C HIS A 101 -0.67 2.17 -9.56
N GLU A 102 -1.34 1.04 -9.37
CA GLU A 102 -1.79 0.45 -8.11
C GLU A 102 -2.69 1.36 -7.26
N ILE A 103 -2.49 2.68 -7.26
CA ILE A 103 -3.21 3.65 -6.42
C ILE A 103 -3.68 4.84 -7.26
N VAL A 104 -4.94 5.23 -7.07
CA VAL A 104 -5.52 6.47 -7.58
C VAL A 104 -6.04 7.31 -6.42
N ASN A 105 -5.42 8.47 -6.18
CA ASN A 105 -5.91 9.48 -5.24
C ASN A 105 -6.90 10.38 -5.96
N ASP A 106 -8.17 10.28 -5.60
CA ASP A 106 -9.28 11.01 -6.24
C ASP A 106 -10.10 11.80 -5.22
N THR A 107 -11.06 12.60 -5.72
CA THR A 107 -12.08 13.28 -4.94
C THR A 107 -13.44 13.13 -5.63
N VAL A 108 -14.39 12.48 -4.98
CA VAL A 108 -15.74 12.24 -5.49
C VAL A 108 -16.73 13.03 -4.64
N ALA A 109 -17.48 13.94 -5.26
CA ALA A 109 -18.46 14.80 -4.56
C ALA A 109 -17.88 15.47 -3.30
N GLY A 110 -16.64 15.96 -3.36
CA GLY A 110 -15.95 16.60 -2.23
C GLY A 110 -15.35 15.62 -1.18
N SER A 111 -15.51 14.32 -1.37
CA SER A 111 -14.95 13.29 -0.51
C SER A 111 -13.63 12.77 -1.10
N PRO A 112 -12.48 12.99 -0.44
CA PRO A 112 -11.19 12.44 -0.89
C PRO A 112 -11.16 10.93 -0.66
N ILE A 113 -10.81 10.18 -1.71
CA ILE A 113 -10.74 8.73 -1.71
C ILE A 113 -9.43 8.23 -2.32
N ALA A 114 -9.00 7.03 -1.91
CA ALA A 114 -7.96 6.27 -2.57
C ALA A 114 -8.56 4.99 -3.14
N VAL A 115 -8.51 4.84 -4.46
CA VAL A 115 -8.83 3.58 -5.13
C VAL A 115 -7.54 2.80 -5.26
N THR A 116 -7.49 1.61 -4.69
CA THR A 116 -6.28 0.80 -4.63
C THR A 116 -6.49 -0.55 -5.28
N PHE A 117 -5.46 -1.07 -5.91
CA PHE A 117 -5.47 -2.41 -6.49
C PHE A 117 -4.12 -3.08 -6.27
N CYS A 118 -4.13 -4.25 -5.64
CA CYS A 118 -2.95 -5.09 -5.51
C CYS A 118 -2.95 -6.16 -6.60
N PRO A 119 -2.07 -6.08 -7.61
CA PRO A 119 -2.04 -7.05 -8.70
C PRO A 119 -1.74 -8.48 -8.24
N LEU A 120 -0.89 -8.64 -7.22
CA LEU A 120 -0.47 -9.95 -6.71
C LEU A 120 -1.62 -10.71 -6.04
N CYS A 121 -2.50 -10.02 -5.33
CA CYS A 121 -3.63 -10.63 -4.64
C CYS A 121 -4.99 -10.37 -5.33
N ASN A 122 -4.98 -9.72 -6.49
CA ASN A 122 -6.19 -9.36 -7.26
C ASN A 122 -7.25 -8.69 -6.38
N THR A 123 -6.83 -7.76 -5.51
CA THR A 123 -7.68 -7.11 -4.52
C THR A 123 -7.83 -5.63 -4.81
N GLY A 124 -9.06 -5.20 -5.12
CA GLY A 124 -9.43 -3.80 -5.30
C GLY A 124 -10.21 -3.27 -4.10
N ILE A 125 -9.74 -2.21 -3.46
CA ILE A 125 -10.38 -1.60 -2.29
C ILE A 125 -10.37 -0.09 -2.43
N VAL A 126 -11.46 0.55 -2.00
CA VAL A 126 -11.56 2.01 -1.95
C VAL A 126 -11.57 2.44 -0.48
N PHE A 127 -10.70 3.39 -0.15
CA PHE A 127 -10.60 3.96 1.19
C PHE A 127 -10.92 5.45 1.20
N SER A 128 -11.48 5.94 2.30
CA SER A 128 -11.47 7.36 2.61
C SER A 128 -10.03 7.79 2.89
N ARG A 129 -9.60 8.90 2.28
CA ARG A 129 -8.31 9.52 2.59
C ARG A 129 -8.36 10.47 3.79
N ARG A 130 -9.53 10.64 4.42
CA ARG A 130 -9.68 11.44 5.64
C ARG A 130 -9.31 10.62 6.87
N LEU A 131 -8.33 11.09 7.62
CA LEU A 131 -7.90 10.48 8.87
C LEU A 131 -7.66 11.59 9.90
N ASN A 132 -8.37 11.56 11.04
CA ASN A 132 -8.20 12.51 12.14
C ASN A 132 -8.24 13.99 11.72
N GLY A 133 -9.15 14.34 10.79
CA GLY A 133 -9.29 15.69 10.25
C GLY A 133 -8.28 16.09 9.18
N GLN A 134 -7.34 15.21 8.85
CA GLN A 134 -6.34 15.40 7.79
C GLN A 134 -6.75 14.62 6.54
N THR A 135 -6.36 15.09 5.36
CA THR A 135 -6.46 14.34 4.11
C THR A 135 -5.10 13.80 3.75
N LEU A 136 -5.00 12.48 3.62
CA LEU A 136 -3.77 11.80 3.23
C LEU A 136 -3.70 11.62 1.71
N SER A 137 -2.46 11.52 1.21
CA SER A 137 -2.15 11.18 -0.19
C SER A 137 -1.30 9.92 -0.22
N PHE A 138 -1.78 8.88 -0.88
CA PHE A 138 -1.11 7.58 -0.88
C PHE A 138 -0.18 7.40 -2.07
N GLY A 139 0.95 6.75 -1.82
CA GLY A 139 1.94 6.34 -2.80
C GLY A 139 2.25 4.84 -2.69
N VAL A 140 2.90 4.31 -3.71
CA VAL A 140 3.33 2.91 -3.78
C VAL A 140 4.71 2.80 -3.14
N SER A 141 4.83 1.96 -2.11
CA SER A 141 6.09 1.81 -1.36
C SER A 141 7.11 0.95 -2.09
N GLY A 142 6.64 0.05 -2.98
CA GLY A 142 7.46 -1.04 -3.53
C GLY A 142 7.68 -2.20 -2.56
N LEU A 143 7.03 -2.17 -1.40
CA LEU A 143 7.13 -3.19 -0.35
C LEU A 143 5.90 -4.10 -0.35
N LEU A 144 6.11 -5.31 0.12
CA LEU A 144 5.08 -6.34 0.29
C LEU A 144 5.10 -6.89 1.70
N ARG A 145 3.93 -7.25 2.22
CA ARG A 145 3.76 -8.07 3.42
C ARG A 145 2.71 -9.14 3.16
N ASN A 146 3.05 -10.41 3.37
CA ASN A 146 2.15 -11.56 3.08
C ASN A 146 1.61 -11.55 1.64
N SER A 147 2.45 -11.19 0.66
CA SER A 147 2.10 -11.04 -0.76
C SER A 147 1.07 -9.94 -1.05
N ASP A 148 0.77 -9.08 -0.10
CA ASP A 148 -0.09 -7.93 -0.25
C ASP A 148 0.73 -6.64 -0.32
N MET A 149 0.24 -5.68 -1.10
CA MET A 149 0.87 -4.37 -1.29
C MET A 149 0.90 -3.58 0.03
N VAL A 150 2.06 -3.03 0.35
CA VAL A 150 2.20 -2.01 1.37
C VAL A 150 2.15 -0.63 0.69
N MET A 151 1.14 0.17 1.03
CA MET A 151 1.04 1.57 0.63
C MET A 151 1.78 2.45 1.65
N TYR A 152 2.02 3.71 1.32
CA TYR A 152 2.44 4.70 2.31
C TYR A 152 1.69 6.01 2.13
N ASP A 153 1.48 6.78 3.20
CA ASP A 153 1.00 8.17 3.09
C ASP A 153 2.18 9.12 2.94
N ARG A 154 2.03 10.14 2.07
CA ARG A 154 3.09 11.10 1.75
C ARG A 154 3.33 12.11 2.87
N GLU A 155 2.35 12.29 3.75
CA GLU A 155 2.37 13.30 4.82
C GLU A 155 3.23 12.86 6.00
N SER A 156 3.31 11.55 6.27
CA SER A 156 4.06 11.02 7.42
C SER A 156 4.98 9.85 7.07
N GLU A 157 4.92 9.37 5.84
CA GLU A 157 5.57 8.13 5.39
C GLU A 157 5.21 6.90 6.25
N SER A 158 4.03 6.92 6.91
CA SER A 158 3.55 5.72 7.58
C SER A 158 3.16 4.66 6.55
N TRP A 159 3.40 3.40 6.88
CA TRP A 159 3.12 2.25 6.02
C TRP A 159 1.76 1.66 6.33
N TRP A 160 1.04 1.28 5.30
CA TRP A 160 -0.33 0.79 5.35
C TRP A 160 -0.47 -0.51 4.60
N GLN A 161 -1.03 -1.54 5.24
CA GLN A 161 -1.37 -2.80 4.56
C GLN A 161 -2.62 -2.60 3.71
N GLN A 162 -2.54 -2.79 2.39
CA GLN A 162 -3.63 -2.48 1.47
C GLN A 162 -4.88 -3.31 1.75
N ALA A 163 -4.77 -4.62 1.91
CA ALA A 163 -5.92 -5.51 2.12
C ALA A 163 -6.71 -5.20 3.41
N LEU A 164 -6.09 -4.55 4.39
CA LEU A 164 -6.69 -4.26 5.69
C LEU A 164 -6.99 -2.78 5.91
N GLY A 165 -6.36 -1.89 5.16
CA GLY A 165 -6.39 -0.45 5.46
C GLY A 165 -5.71 -0.11 6.79
N LEU A 166 -4.90 -1.01 7.34
CA LEU A 166 -4.26 -0.86 8.64
C LEU A 166 -2.90 -0.19 8.51
N GLY A 167 -2.66 0.86 9.28
CA GLY A 167 -1.35 1.45 9.48
C GLY A 167 -0.46 0.49 10.27
N ILE A 168 0.63 0.02 9.66
CA ILE A 168 1.47 -1.04 10.22
C ILE A 168 2.78 -0.51 10.79
N VAL A 169 3.32 0.59 10.25
CA VAL A 169 4.56 1.24 10.71
C VAL A 169 4.41 2.75 10.62
N GLY A 170 5.05 3.49 11.52
CA GLY A 170 5.12 4.93 11.51
C GLY A 170 4.09 5.62 12.40
N ARG A 171 3.90 6.92 12.19
CA ARG A 171 3.00 7.77 12.99
C ARG A 171 1.60 7.20 13.12
N HIS A 172 1.08 6.59 12.08
CA HIS A 172 -0.29 6.07 12.00
C HIS A 172 -0.38 4.56 12.30
N SER A 173 0.67 3.96 12.86
CA SER A 173 0.66 2.55 13.28
C SER A 173 -0.50 2.25 14.22
N GLY A 174 -1.30 1.23 13.91
CA GLY A 174 -2.48 0.82 14.65
C GLY A 174 -3.77 1.59 14.31
N GLN A 175 -3.72 2.56 13.40
CA GLN A 175 -4.91 3.24 12.90
C GLN A 175 -5.45 2.53 11.65
N GLU A 176 -6.75 2.68 11.39
CA GLU A 176 -7.42 2.07 10.24
C GLU A 176 -8.02 3.14 9.34
N LEU A 177 -7.89 2.95 8.03
CA LEU A 177 -8.60 3.72 7.03
C LEU A 177 -10.04 3.24 6.95
N THR A 178 -10.99 4.15 6.81
CA THR A 178 -12.37 3.77 6.54
C THR A 178 -12.49 3.21 5.12
N GLN A 179 -12.83 1.92 5.03
CA GLN A 179 -13.15 1.30 3.76
C GLN A 179 -14.52 1.80 3.27
N LEU A 180 -14.59 2.13 1.99
CA LEU A 180 -15.80 2.59 1.32
C LEU A 180 -16.40 1.45 0.48
N THR A 181 -17.73 1.42 0.37
CA THR A 181 -18.41 0.41 -0.45
C THR A 181 -18.05 0.59 -1.91
N ALA A 182 -17.35 -0.38 -2.45
CA ALA A 182 -16.93 -0.47 -3.84
C ALA A 182 -16.89 -1.95 -4.26
N TRP A 183 -16.90 -2.21 -5.55
CA TRP A 183 -16.85 -3.59 -6.06
C TRP A 183 -16.13 -3.62 -7.41
N MET A 184 -15.70 -4.81 -7.78
CA MET A 184 -15.11 -5.05 -9.10
C MET A 184 -16.15 -5.76 -9.97
N GLU A 185 -16.34 -5.24 -11.17
CA GLU A 185 -17.28 -5.79 -12.16
C GLU A 185 -16.73 -5.63 -13.59
N SER A 186 -17.45 -6.19 -14.57
CA SER A 186 -17.11 -5.98 -15.97
C SER A 186 -17.52 -4.58 -16.44
N TRP A 187 -16.81 -4.04 -17.42
CA TRP A 187 -17.14 -2.78 -18.06
C TRP A 187 -18.60 -2.76 -18.60
N ASP A 188 -19.08 -3.86 -19.20
CA ASP A 188 -20.47 -3.96 -19.66
C ASP A 188 -21.49 -3.88 -18.52
N SER A 189 -21.17 -4.49 -17.35
CA SER A 189 -22.03 -4.41 -16.17
C SER A 189 -22.11 -2.96 -15.68
N PHE A 190 -20.97 -2.28 -15.55
CA PHE A 190 -20.93 -0.88 -15.15
C PHE A 190 -21.76 0.02 -16.08
N ARG A 191 -21.55 -0.05 -17.40
CA ARG A 191 -22.30 0.77 -18.37
C ARG A 191 -23.79 0.53 -18.32
N THR A 192 -24.19 -0.71 -18.07
CA THR A 192 -25.61 -1.08 -17.98
C THR A 192 -26.25 -0.52 -16.70
N ALA A 193 -25.54 -0.64 -15.57
CA ALA A 193 -26.05 -0.18 -14.28
C ALA A 193 -25.97 1.35 -14.12
N HIS A 194 -24.98 1.98 -14.75
CA HIS A 194 -24.67 3.40 -14.61
C HIS A 194 -24.53 4.08 -15.98
N PRO A 195 -25.61 4.25 -16.77
CA PRO A 195 -25.54 4.83 -18.11
C PRO A 195 -25.00 6.27 -18.12
N GLU A 196 -25.23 7.04 -17.05
CA GLU A 196 -24.70 8.39 -16.84
C GLU A 196 -23.39 8.39 -16.05
N GLY A 197 -22.78 7.21 -15.85
CA GLY A 197 -21.54 7.04 -15.11
C GLY A 197 -20.33 7.65 -15.82
N LEU A 198 -19.29 7.86 -15.06
CA LEU A 198 -18.01 8.34 -15.56
C LEU A 198 -16.99 7.20 -15.49
N VAL A 199 -16.06 7.18 -16.42
CA VAL A 199 -14.92 6.26 -16.39
C VAL A 199 -13.62 7.07 -16.39
N MET A 200 -12.66 6.60 -15.61
CA MET A 200 -11.32 7.19 -15.61
C MET A 200 -10.71 7.06 -17.00
N ASP A 201 -10.35 8.19 -17.57
CA ASP A 201 -9.69 8.26 -18.87
C ASP A 201 -8.27 7.69 -18.77
N GLU A 202 -7.71 7.32 -19.90
CA GLU A 202 -6.35 6.82 -19.98
C GLU A 202 -5.38 7.85 -19.41
N PRO A 203 -4.60 7.48 -18.39
CA PRO A 203 -3.61 8.38 -17.84
C PRO A 203 -2.53 8.70 -18.87
N ASP A 204 -2.02 9.94 -18.84
CA ASP A 204 -0.85 10.31 -19.63
C ASP A 204 0.39 9.56 -19.09
N TRP A 205 0.76 8.50 -19.79
CA TRP A 205 1.82 7.57 -19.42
C TRP A 205 2.66 7.23 -20.65
N GLN A 206 3.97 7.09 -20.47
CA GLN A 206 4.90 6.80 -21.59
C GLN A 206 4.91 5.35 -22.07
N ARG A 207 3.97 4.52 -21.64
CA ARG A 207 3.86 3.10 -22.00
C ARG A 207 2.44 2.81 -22.46
N ASP A 208 2.29 1.78 -23.29
CA ASP A 208 0.98 1.25 -23.65
C ASP A 208 0.38 0.47 -22.48
N TYR A 209 -0.92 0.63 -22.26
CA TYR A 209 -1.69 -0.07 -21.22
C TYR A 209 -2.20 -1.44 -21.67
#